data_bb2d4c2c0be55c392f372bdd1e046935
#
_entry.id   bb2d4c2c0be55c392f372bdd1e046935
#
_cell.length_a   1.000
_cell.length_b   1.000
_cell.length_c   1.000
_cell.angle_alpha   90.00
_cell.angle_beta   90.00
_cell.angle_gamma   90.00
#
_symmetry.space_group_name_H-M   'P 1'
#
loop_
_entity.id
_entity.type
_entity.pdbx_description
1 polymer ?
#
loop_
_entity_poly.entity_id
_entity_poly.type
_entity_poly.pdbx_seq_one_letter_code
_entity_poly.pdbx_strand_id
1 'polypeptide(L)'
;MGRARRAGMRHVAAGAYTRAMPRAHRKEIVRTEAYTINIIGAPAPGVRDVYHALLRVPWWAAFLIIVGTFLALNAAFAGLYLWVGGVAHARPGSFLDAFFFSVQTMGTIGYGTMYPATNGANTLVVAESAVSLLVTALATGLVFVRFSQVRARLMFSSKVAIGPMDGVPTLMLRVGNVRRGNIVGAEFRLTFTCTTKTAEGMTIYRLQELALVRTRAPALARSWTVLHRIVDGSPLAGFDAELSVEVVGIDETSLQPVHARHTWYAGSVAWGSRLADVLSETPEGNMILDLRNFHEVIPMA
;
A
#
# COMPACT_ATOMS: atom_id res chain seq x y z
N MET A 1 -29.61 -28.46 -60.55
CA MET A 1 -30.32 -27.23 -60.04
C MET A 1 -30.16 -27.20 -58.53
N GLY A 2 -29.47 -26.20 -57.98
CA GLY A 2 -29.27 -26.11 -56.55
C GLY A 2 -28.20 -25.04 -56.25
N ARG A 3 -28.58 -23.76 -56.20
CA ARG A 3 -27.67 -22.61 -55.91
C ARG A 3 -27.25 -22.62 -54.45
N ALA A 4 -25.97 -22.71 -54.20
CA ALA A 4 -25.36 -22.45 -52.89
C ALA A 4 -25.33 -20.93 -52.62
N ARG A 5 -26.00 -20.49 -51.56
CA ARG A 5 -25.95 -19.11 -51.04
C ARG A 5 -24.61 -18.92 -50.31
N ARG A 6 -23.77 -18.04 -50.83
CA ARG A 6 -22.61 -17.49 -50.09
C ARG A 6 -23.14 -16.50 -49.04
N ALA A 7 -22.93 -16.83 -47.76
CA ALA A 7 -23.12 -15.89 -46.66
C ALA A 7 -21.92 -14.93 -46.63
N GLY A 8 -22.18 -13.64 -46.84
CA GLY A 8 -21.17 -12.59 -46.79
C GLY A 8 -20.67 -12.35 -45.36
N MET A 9 -19.41 -12.57 -45.11
CA MET A 9 -18.69 -12.09 -43.94
C MET A 9 -18.59 -10.56 -44.03
N ARG A 10 -19.34 -9.88 -43.20
CA ARG A 10 -19.20 -8.43 -43.01
C ARG A 10 -17.90 -8.21 -42.23
N HIS A 11 -16.90 -7.60 -42.88
CA HIS A 11 -15.75 -7.02 -42.19
C HIS A 11 -16.25 -5.94 -41.24
N VAL A 12 -16.15 -6.20 -39.94
CA VAL A 12 -16.26 -5.17 -38.92
C VAL A 12 -14.97 -4.35 -39.01
N ALA A 13 -15.07 -3.13 -39.47
CA ALA A 13 -13.98 -2.18 -39.53
C ALA A 13 -13.46 -1.97 -38.10
N ALA A 14 -12.18 -2.34 -37.87
CA ALA A 14 -11.45 -1.96 -36.69
C ALA A 14 -11.25 -0.44 -36.68
N GLY A 15 -12.15 0.26 -35.99
CA GLY A 15 -12.05 1.70 -35.73
C GLY A 15 -10.74 1.96 -34.97
N ALA A 16 -9.88 2.72 -35.63
CA ALA A 16 -8.60 3.14 -35.11
C ALA A 16 -8.74 3.94 -33.82
N TYR A 17 -8.48 3.34 -32.67
CA TYR A 17 -8.17 4.06 -31.43
C TYR A 17 -6.70 4.51 -31.47
N THR A 18 -6.37 5.41 -32.38
CA THR A 18 -5.12 6.18 -32.32
C THR A 18 -5.33 7.41 -31.45
N ARG A 19 -5.45 7.23 -30.14
CA ARG A 19 -5.30 8.33 -29.21
C ARG A 19 -3.81 8.55 -29.03
N ALA A 20 -3.28 9.64 -29.61
CA ALA A 20 -1.89 10.05 -29.45
C ALA A 20 -1.52 10.09 -27.96
N MET A 21 -0.63 9.20 -27.54
CA MET A 21 -0.07 9.21 -26.19
C MET A 21 0.84 10.43 -26.01
N PRO A 22 0.71 11.20 -24.92
CA PRO A 22 1.65 12.28 -24.63
C PRO A 22 3.04 11.71 -24.39
N ARG A 23 4.03 12.26 -25.11
CA ARG A 23 5.45 11.89 -25.04
C ARG A 23 6.08 12.38 -23.74
N ALA A 24 5.95 11.62 -22.66
CA ALA A 24 6.83 11.72 -21.53
C ALA A 24 7.11 10.31 -21.04
N HIS A 25 8.13 9.66 -21.60
CA HIS A 25 8.59 8.36 -21.14
C HIS A 25 9.33 8.52 -19.83
N ARG A 26 8.62 8.39 -18.70
CA ARG A 26 9.24 8.29 -17.39
C ARG A 26 9.75 6.85 -17.22
N LYS A 27 11.03 6.70 -16.89
CA LYS A 27 11.57 5.42 -16.45
C LYS A 27 11.24 5.27 -14.97
N GLU A 28 10.45 4.28 -14.64
CA GLU A 28 10.22 3.86 -13.26
C GLU A 28 11.05 2.61 -12.99
N ILE A 29 11.82 2.61 -11.91
CA ILE A 29 12.69 1.50 -11.54
C ILE A 29 12.07 0.84 -10.31
N VAL A 30 11.57 -0.38 -10.49
CA VAL A 30 11.12 -1.24 -9.39
C VAL A 30 12.24 -2.22 -9.08
N ARG A 31 12.80 -2.11 -7.87
CA ARG A 31 13.85 -3.02 -7.39
C ARG A 31 13.20 -4.05 -6.48
N THR A 32 13.36 -5.31 -6.83
CA THR A 32 13.10 -6.47 -5.97
C THR A 32 14.44 -7.04 -5.49
N GLU A 33 14.43 -7.90 -4.49
CA GLU A 33 15.66 -8.52 -3.99
C GLU A 33 16.40 -9.34 -5.05
N ALA A 34 15.68 -9.90 -6.04
CA ALA A 34 16.25 -10.75 -7.07
C ALA A 34 16.52 -10.03 -8.41
N TYR A 35 15.74 -9.01 -8.76
CA TYR A 35 15.88 -8.33 -10.07
C TYR A 35 15.40 -6.88 -10.04
N THR A 36 15.76 -6.12 -11.06
CA THR A 36 15.33 -4.74 -11.26
C THR A 36 14.46 -4.66 -12.51
N ILE A 37 13.21 -4.21 -12.34
CA ILE A 37 12.30 -3.95 -13.47
C ILE A 37 12.43 -2.48 -13.87
N ASN A 38 12.82 -2.25 -15.11
CA ASN A 38 12.77 -0.91 -15.71
C ASN A 38 11.47 -0.77 -16.51
N ILE A 39 10.51 -0.05 -15.96
CA ILE A 39 9.24 0.24 -16.64
C ILE A 39 9.46 1.45 -17.56
N ILE A 40 9.28 1.22 -18.86
CA ILE A 40 9.41 2.26 -19.89
C ILE A 40 8.02 2.57 -20.43
N GLY A 41 7.64 3.86 -20.46
CA GLY A 41 6.35 4.26 -20.99
C GLY A 41 5.20 4.27 -19.96
N ALA A 42 5.52 4.26 -18.66
CA ALA A 42 4.52 4.44 -17.63
C ALA A 42 3.77 5.77 -17.83
N PRO A 43 2.43 5.80 -17.74
CA PRO A 43 1.67 7.04 -17.82
C PRO A 43 2.08 7.99 -16.68
N ALA A 44 2.11 9.31 -16.98
CA ALA A 44 2.37 10.29 -15.93
C ALA A 44 1.24 10.24 -14.88
N PRO A 45 1.57 10.33 -13.57
CA PRO A 45 0.56 10.37 -12.52
C PRO A 45 -0.39 11.55 -12.73
N GLY A 46 -1.68 11.29 -12.71
CA GLY A 46 -2.72 12.31 -12.84
C GLY A 46 -2.98 13.02 -11.51
N VAL A 47 -3.79 14.09 -11.55
CA VAL A 47 -4.20 14.84 -10.34
C VAL A 47 -4.86 13.92 -9.29
N ARG A 48 -5.51 12.84 -9.72
CA ARG A 48 -6.10 11.82 -8.82
C ARG A 48 -5.06 11.04 -8.02
N ASP A 49 -3.81 10.98 -8.49
CA ASP A 49 -2.73 10.28 -7.81
C ASP A 49 -2.14 11.10 -6.64
N VAL A 50 -2.41 12.44 -6.60
CA VAL A 50 -1.97 13.31 -5.50
C VAL A 50 -2.54 12.83 -4.16
N TYR A 51 -3.80 12.43 -4.12
CA TYR A 51 -4.40 11.88 -2.90
C TYR A 51 -3.67 10.62 -2.41
N HIS A 52 -3.40 9.67 -3.32
CA HIS A 52 -2.63 8.46 -2.99
C HIS A 52 -1.20 8.77 -2.59
N ALA A 53 -0.58 9.77 -3.23
CA ALA A 53 0.76 10.22 -2.85
C ALA A 53 0.76 10.82 -1.43
N LEU A 54 -0.22 11.67 -1.09
CA LEU A 54 -0.39 12.24 0.25
C LEU A 54 -0.58 11.17 1.33
N LEU A 55 -1.25 10.07 1.02
CA LEU A 55 -1.41 8.95 1.97
C LEU A 55 -0.12 8.15 2.20
N ARG A 56 0.85 8.20 1.28
CA ARG A 56 2.12 7.44 1.35
C ARG A 56 3.28 8.20 1.99
N VAL A 57 3.25 9.53 2.00
CA VAL A 57 4.33 10.33 2.61
C VAL A 57 4.45 10.05 4.11
N PRO A 58 5.63 10.18 4.74
CA PRO A 58 5.77 10.03 6.19
C PRO A 58 4.96 11.10 6.95
N TRP A 59 4.67 10.85 8.24
CA TRP A 59 3.83 11.74 9.05
C TRP A 59 4.37 13.17 9.13
N TRP A 60 5.68 13.33 9.30
CA TRP A 60 6.32 14.65 9.36
C TRP A 60 6.13 15.43 8.05
N ALA A 61 6.21 14.75 6.89
CA ALA A 61 6.01 15.39 5.59
C ALA A 61 4.54 15.81 5.37
N ALA A 62 3.58 14.99 5.81
CA ALA A 62 2.17 15.38 5.78
C ALA A 62 1.90 16.60 6.66
N PHE A 63 2.48 16.65 7.86
CA PHE A 63 2.39 17.82 8.74
C PHE A 63 2.99 19.06 8.08
N LEU A 64 4.18 18.95 7.48
CA LEU A 64 4.80 20.06 6.77
C LEU A 64 3.97 20.54 5.57
N ILE A 65 3.32 19.63 4.85
CA ILE A 65 2.44 20.01 3.74
C ILE A 65 1.23 20.79 4.27
N ILE A 66 0.60 20.34 5.35
CA ILE A 66 -0.56 21.03 5.96
C ILE A 66 -0.15 22.42 6.44
N VAL A 67 0.91 22.52 7.23
CA VAL A 67 1.41 23.80 7.78
C VAL A 67 1.90 24.71 6.65
N GLY A 68 2.65 24.18 5.69
CA GLY A 68 3.12 24.94 4.53
C GLY A 68 2.00 25.49 3.68
N THR A 69 0.94 24.69 3.44
CA THR A 69 -0.27 25.15 2.74
C THR A 69 -0.96 26.26 3.52
N PHE A 70 -1.13 26.10 4.83
CA PHE A 70 -1.72 27.13 5.70
C PHE A 70 -0.92 28.44 5.61
N LEU A 71 0.40 28.39 5.78
CA LEU A 71 1.26 29.58 5.72
C LEU A 71 1.26 30.23 4.33
N ALA A 72 1.28 29.45 3.26
CA ALA A 72 1.25 29.93 1.89
C ALA A 72 -0.07 30.65 1.56
N LEU A 73 -1.20 30.10 2.00
CA LEU A 73 -2.51 30.75 1.83
C LEU A 73 -2.59 32.06 2.61
N ASN A 74 -2.14 32.08 3.86
CA ASN A 74 -2.10 33.31 4.67
C ASN A 74 -1.21 34.38 4.02
N ALA A 75 -0.05 33.98 3.46
CA ALA A 75 0.81 34.89 2.73
C ALA A 75 0.15 35.45 1.45
N ALA A 76 -0.62 34.61 0.72
CA ALA A 76 -1.38 35.03 -0.44
C ALA A 76 -2.50 36.04 -0.07
N PHE A 77 -3.27 35.75 0.99
CA PHE A 77 -4.30 36.66 1.48
C PHE A 77 -3.69 37.96 2.03
N ALA A 78 -2.53 37.89 2.74
CA ALA A 78 -1.83 39.09 3.15
C ALA A 78 -1.47 39.99 1.97
N GLY A 79 -0.99 39.42 0.84
CA GLY A 79 -0.78 40.15 -0.40
C GLY A 79 -2.06 40.80 -0.94
N LEU A 80 -3.18 40.09 -0.90
CA LEU A 80 -4.49 40.64 -1.31
C LEU A 80 -4.95 41.78 -0.40
N TYR A 81 -4.81 41.64 0.93
CA TYR A 81 -5.10 42.74 1.88
C TYR A 81 -4.25 43.95 1.65
N LEU A 82 -2.98 43.81 1.34
CA LEU A 82 -2.10 44.94 0.98
C LEU A 82 -2.55 45.63 -0.32
N TRP A 83 -3.00 44.85 -1.29
CA TRP A 83 -3.49 45.39 -2.56
C TRP A 83 -4.82 46.11 -2.43
N VAL A 84 -5.78 45.54 -1.71
CA VAL A 84 -7.13 46.13 -1.50
C VAL A 84 -7.09 47.22 -0.43
N GLY A 85 -6.26 47.07 0.58
CA GLY A 85 -6.24 47.93 1.76
C GLY A 85 -7.44 47.72 2.69
N GLY A 86 -7.59 48.62 3.66
CA GLY A 86 -8.78 48.71 4.49
C GLY A 86 -8.81 47.77 5.72
N VAL A 87 -7.64 47.28 6.17
CA VAL A 87 -7.48 46.64 7.47
C VAL A 87 -7.15 47.76 8.50
N ALA A 88 -8.06 47.99 9.43
CA ALA A 88 -7.86 48.97 10.49
C ALA A 88 -6.78 48.50 11.47
N HIS A 89 -6.02 49.47 12.00
CA HIS A 89 -4.91 49.29 12.94
C HIS A 89 -3.71 48.50 12.39
N ALA A 90 -3.73 48.08 11.13
CA ALA A 90 -2.53 47.62 10.46
C ALA A 90 -1.69 48.80 10.00
N ARG A 91 -0.35 48.71 10.14
CA ARG A 91 0.58 49.73 9.60
C ARG A 91 0.48 49.73 8.08
N PRO A 92 0.37 50.91 7.44
CA PRO A 92 0.29 51.01 6.00
C PRO A 92 1.47 50.31 5.31
N GLY A 93 1.19 49.43 4.34
CA GLY A 93 2.22 48.67 3.62
C GLY A 93 2.93 47.58 4.39
N SER A 94 2.56 47.30 5.64
CA SER A 94 3.16 46.23 6.45
C SER A 94 2.62 44.84 6.03
N PHE A 95 3.47 44.06 5.36
CA PHE A 95 3.14 42.67 5.02
C PHE A 95 2.92 41.81 6.28
N LEU A 96 3.71 42.04 7.33
CA LEU A 96 3.60 41.28 8.58
C LEU A 96 2.26 41.51 9.29
N ASP A 97 1.78 42.76 9.32
CA ASP A 97 0.48 43.04 9.95
C ASP A 97 -0.67 42.40 9.14
N ALA A 98 -0.61 42.52 7.82
CA ALA A 98 -1.57 41.86 6.92
C ALA A 98 -1.51 40.33 7.07
N PHE A 99 -0.31 39.76 7.18
CA PHE A 99 -0.11 38.32 7.38
C PHE A 99 -0.67 37.85 8.73
N PHE A 100 -0.39 38.56 9.82
CA PHE A 100 -0.94 38.21 11.12
C PHE A 100 -2.46 38.43 11.19
N PHE A 101 -3.01 39.40 10.47
CA PHE A 101 -4.45 39.56 10.33
C PHE A 101 -5.08 38.35 9.60
N SER A 102 -4.49 37.91 8.49
CA SER A 102 -4.91 36.72 7.76
C SER A 102 -4.82 35.47 8.66
N VAL A 103 -3.72 35.26 9.38
CA VAL A 103 -3.58 34.13 10.32
C VAL A 103 -4.67 34.14 11.39
N GLN A 104 -5.00 35.31 11.95
CA GLN A 104 -6.07 35.45 12.95
C GLN A 104 -7.45 35.19 12.35
N THR A 105 -7.67 35.56 11.10
CA THR A 105 -8.93 35.36 10.38
C THR A 105 -9.08 33.89 9.97
N MET A 106 -8.08 33.34 9.27
CA MET A 106 -8.08 31.95 8.80
C MET A 106 -8.07 30.95 9.97
N GLY A 107 -7.32 31.23 11.03
CA GLY A 107 -7.27 30.47 12.28
C GLY A 107 -8.50 30.63 13.18
N THR A 108 -9.48 31.47 12.80
CA THR A 108 -10.68 31.78 13.58
C THR A 108 -10.37 32.32 14.99
N ILE A 109 -9.23 33.01 15.19
CA ILE A 109 -8.79 33.55 16.48
C ILE A 109 -9.55 34.84 16.79
N GLY A 110 -9.53 35.83 15.87
CA GLY A 110 -10.33 37.04 15.93
C GLY A 110 -10.09 37.91 17.16
N TYR A 111 -8.84 38.26 17.47
CA TYR A 111 -8.54 39.13 18.64
C TYR A 111 -9.24 40.50 18.59
N GLY A 112 -9.65 40.97 17.41
CA GLY A 112 -10.36 42.24 17.22
C GLY A 112 -9.51 43.49 17.25
N THR A 113 -8.21 43.40 17.43
CA THR A 113 -7.28 44.55 17.34
C THR A 113 -7.11 45.05 15.93
N MET A 114 -7.05 44.15 14.96
CA MET A 114 -7.12 44.43 13.52
C MET A 114 -8.45 43.93 13.00
N TYR A 115 -9.13 44.72 12.16
CA TYR A 115 -10.43 44.37 11.58
C TYR A 115 -10.63 44.96 10.18
N PRO A 116 -11.48 44.37 9.33
CA PRO A 116 -11.77 44.89 8.01
C PRO A 116 -12.68 46.11 8.11
N ALA A 117 -12.17 47.28 7.76
CA ALA A 117 -12.92 48.54 7.85
C ALA A 117 -13.58 48.97 6.54
N THR A 118 -13.21 48.33 5.41
CA THR A 118 -13.80 48.62 4.09
C THR A 118 -14.60 47.45 3.54
N ASN A 119 -15.52 47.73 2.60
CA ASN A 119 -16.27 46.67 1.93
C ASN A 119 -15.34 45.70 1.16
N GLY A 120 -14.25 46.19 0.56
CA GLY A 120 -13.26 45.34 -0.11
C GLY A 120 -12.58 44.38 0.85
N ALA A 121 -12.12 44.88 2.01
CA ALA A 121 -11.51 44.03 3.05
C ALA A 121 -12.53 43.01 3.61
N ASN A 122 -13.78 43.41 3.84
CA ASN A 122 -14.84 42.52 4.29
C ASN A 122 -15.12 41.39 3.27
N THR A 123 -15.14 41.72 1.96
CA THR A 123 -15.33 40.71 0.91
C THR A 123 -14.17 39.70 0.91
N LEU A 124 -12.92 40.16 1.11
CA LEU A 124 -11.77 39.27 1.23
C LEU A 124 -11.88 38.37 2.46
N VAL A 125 -12.33 38.87 3.63
CA VAL A 125 -12.57 38.05 4.82
C VAL A 125 -13.59 36.95 4.53
N VAL A 126 -14.67 37.24 3.82
CA VAL A 126 -15.65 36.21 3.42
C VAL A 126 -15.01 35.13 2.56
N ALA A 127 -14.24 35.54 1.54
CA ALA A 127 -13.54 34.61 0.67
C ALA A 127 -12.49 33.77 1.44
N GLU A 128 -11.73 34.42 2.29
CA GLU A 128 -10.72 33.76 3.16
C GLU A 128 -11.35 32.76 4.11
N SER A 129 -12.47 33.12 4.74
CA SER A 129 -13.22 32.24 5.63
C SER A 129 -13.75 30.99 4.89
N ALA A 130 -14.25 31.14 3.67
CA ALA A 130 -14.69 30.00 2.86
C ALA A 130 -13.52 29.07 2.52
N VAL A 131 -12.37 29.63 2.13
CA VAL A 131 -11.14 28.86 1.84
C VAL A 131 -10.65 28.17 3.13
N SER A 132 -10.68 28.86 4.26
CA SER A 132 -10.28 28.32 5.56
C SER A 132 -11.10 27.10 5.95
N LEU A 133 -12.41 27.17 5.84
CA LEU A 133 -13.31 26.05 6.14
C LEU A 133 -12.99 24.83 5.24
N LEU A 134 -12.77 25.05 3.95
CA LEU A 134 -12.44 23.99 3.02
C LEU A 134 -11.08 23.34 3.36
N VAL A 135 -10.06 24.14 3.60
CA VAL A 135 -8.71 23.67 3.92
C VAL A 135 -8.70 22.89 5.24
N THR A 136 -9.39 23.42 6.25
CA THR A 136 -9.52 22.75 7.55
C THR A 136 -10.24 21.40 7.42
N ALA A 137 -11.32 21.35 6.66
CA ALA A 137 -12.05 20.10 6.40
C ALA A 137 -11.17 19.06 5.68
N LEU A 138 -10.44 19.47 4.63
CA LEU A 138 -9.54 18.60 3.89
C LEU A 138 -8.36 18.11 4.75
N ALA A 139 -7.75 18.99 5.55
CA ALA A 139 -6.66 18.64 6.45
C ALA A 139 -7.13 17.64 7.53
N THR A 140 -8.28 17.89 8.15
CA THR A 140 -8.88 16.99 9.14
C THR A 140 -9.22 15.64 8.53
N GLY A 141 -9.82 15.62 7.33
CA GLY A 141 -10.12 14.38 6.61
C GLY A 141 -8.86 13.59 6.27
N LEU A 142 -7.79 14.25 5.81
CA LEU A 142 -6.50 13.60 5.53
C LEU A 142 -5.89 12.97 6.79
N VAL A 143 -5.88 13.72 7.89
CA VAL A 143 -5.38 13.23 9.19
C VAL A 143 -6.21 12.04 9.65
N PHE A 144 -7.54 12.12 9.60
CA PHE A 144 -8.44 11.04 9.99
C PHE A 144 -8.21 9.76 9.17
N VAL A 145 -8.17 9.86 7.84
CA VAL A 145 -7.92 8.70 6.97
C VAL A 145 -6.58 8.04 7.29
N ARG A 146 -5.54 8.82 7.58
CA ARG A 146 -4.22 8.28 7.93
C ARG A 146 -4.20 7.58 9.28
N PHE A 147 -4.89 8.11 10.28
CA PHE A 147 -5.05 7.46 11.59
C PHE A 147 -5.85 6.17 11.49
N SER A 148 -6.88 6.16 10.64
CA SER A 148 -7.76 5.02 10.46
C SER A 148 -7.11 3.88 9.66
N GLN A 149 -5.99 4.10 8.96
CA GLN A 149 -5.31 3.04 8.22
C GLN A 149 -4.62 2.05 9.16
N VAL A 150 -5.20 0.86 9.27
CA VAL A 150 -4.56 -0.26 9.97
C VAL A 150 -3.58 -0.95 9.03
N ARG A 151 -2.30 -0.94 9.40
CA ARG A 151 -1.28 -1.72 8.70
C ARG A 151 -1.07 -3.03 9.42
N ALA A 152 -1.24 -4.16 8.72
CA ALA A 152 -0.85 -5.44 9.26
C ALA A 152 0.65 -5.42 9.60
N ARG A 153 1.00 -5.79 10.84
CA ARG A 153 2.38 -6.04 11.25
C ARG A 153 2.58 -7.54 11.31
N LEU A 154 2.65 -8.18 10.15
CA LEU A 154 2.97 -9.59 10.02
C LEU A 154 4.48 -9.79 9.86
N MET A 155 4.96 -10.85 10.43
CA MET A 155 6.32 -11.37 10.33
C MET A 155 6.24 -12.66 9.50
N PHE A 156 7.17 -12.82 8.58
CA PHE A 156 7.30 -14.00 7.73
C PHE A 156 8.63 -14.67 8.00
N SER A 157 8.71 -16.00 7.92
CA SER A 157 9.98 -16.70 8.06
C SER A 157 10.98 -16.22 6.99
N SER A 158 12.24 -16.06 7.35
CA SER A 158 13.29 -15.61 6.40
C SER A 158 13.54 -16.62 5.29
N LYS A 159 13.29 -17.89 5.58
CA LYS A 159 13.43 -19.02 4.64
C LYS A 159 12.15 -19.82 4.56
N VAL A 160 11.99 -20.51 3.44
CA VAL A 160 11.00 -21.55 3.22
C VAL A 160 11.72 -22.89 3.34
N ALA A 161 11.24 -23.78 4.17
CA ALA A 161 11.78 -25.11 4.32
C ALA A 161 11.04 -26.12 3.43
N ILE A 162 11.77 -27.02 2.79
CA ILE A 162 11.20 -28.17 2.07
C ILE A 162 11.82 -29.44 2.62
N GLY A 163 10.99 -30.26 3.24
CA GLY A 163 11.41 -31.53 3.84
C GLY A 163 10.22 -32.47 4.03
N PRO A 164 10.47 -33.72 4.42
CA PRO A 164 9.41 -34.67 4.72
C PRO A 164 8.61 -34.27 5.95
N MET A 165 7.30 -34.35 5.83
CA MET A 165 6.34 -34.23 6.94
C MET A 165 5.33 -35.37 6.79
N ASP A 166 5.26 -36.24 7.78
CA ASP A 166 4.47 -37.48 7.70
C ASP A 166 4.79 -38.34 6.45
N GLY A 167 6.07 -38.39 6.08
CA GLY A 167 6.54 -39.13 4.89
C GLY A 167 6.27 -38.47 3.55
N VAL A 168 5.62 -37.29 3.51
CA VAL A 168 5.32 -36.56 2.27
C VAL A 168 6.20 -35.30 2.18
N PRO A 169 6.93 -35.09 1.06
CA PRO A 169 7.65 -33.84 0.85
C PRO A 169 6.69 -32.66 0.99
N THR A 170 7.04 -31.73 1.86
CA THR A 170 6.14 -30.62 2.21
C THR A 170 6.93 -29.32 2.24
N LEU A 171 6.39 -28.30 1.60
CA LEU A 171 6.86 -26.94 1.71
C LEU A 171 6.26 -26.30 2.95
N MET A 172 7.10 -25.68 3.75
CA MET A 172 6.75 -25.10 5.04
C MET A 172 7.25 -23.67 5.11
N LEU A 173 6.38 -22.75 5.44
CA LEU A 173 6.71 -21.37 5.78
C LEU A 173 5.92 -20.92 7.01
N ARG A 174 6.40 -19.89 7.68
CA ARG A 174 5.78 -19.41 8.91
C ARG A 174 5.34 -17.97 8.77
N VAL A 175 4.14 -17.69 9.26
CA VAL A 175 3.56 -16.35 9.36
C VAL A 175 3.24 -16.07 10.81
N GLY A 176 3.64 -14.91 11.31
CA GLY A 176 3.40 -14.49 12.69
C GLY A 176 2.82 -13.09 12.77
N ASN A 177 1.97 -12.84 13.77
CA ASN A 177 1.50 -11.50 14.08
C ASN A 177 2.41 -10.87 15.14
N VAL A 178 3.05 -9.75 14.79
CA VAL A 178 3.93 -9.01 15.71
C VAL A 178 3.14 -8.24 16.76
N ARG A 179 1.89 -7.87 16.46
CA ARG A 179 1.01 -7.17 17.41
C ARG A 179 0.43 -8.12 18.45
N ARG A 180 0.02 -7.58 19.61
CA ARG A 180 -0.60 -8.37 20.69
C ARG A 180 -2.01 -8.86 20.37
N GLY A 181 -2.75 -8.19 19.47
CA GLY A 181 -4.09 -8.61 19.04
C GLY A 181 -4.07 -9.77 18.06
N ASN A 182 -5.25 -10.30 17.71
CA ASN A 182 -5.43 -11.36 16.74
C ASN A 182 -5.83 -10.78 15.37
N ILE A 183 -5.54 -11.53 14.31
CA ILE A 183 -6.16 -11.33 13.00
C ILE A 183 -7.18 -12.45 12.84
N VAL A 184 -8.45 -12.09 12.84
CA VAL A 184 -9.57 -13.03 12.76
C VAL A 184 -9.83 -13.41 11.32
N GLY A 185 -10.12 -14.68 11.08
CA GLY A 185 -10.44 -15.19 9.74
C GLY A 185 -9.30 -15.03 8.75
N ALA A 186 -8.04 -15.15 9.21
CA ALA A 186 -6.87 -15.01 8.35
C ALA A 186 -6.89 -16.07 7.24
N GLU A 187 -6.94 -15.63 5.99
CA GLU A 187 -6.89 -16.46 4.78
C GLU A 187 -5.49 -16.35 4.15
N PHE A 188 -4.94 -17.50 3.76
CA PHE A 188 -3.62 -17.61 3.17
C PHE A 188 -3.75 -18.08 1.74
N ARG A 189 -3.04 -17.40 0.83
CA ARG A 189 -2.84 -17.83 -0.55
C ARG A 189 -1.35 -17.91 -0.83
N LEU A 190 -0.93 -19.03 -1.37
CA LEU A 190 0.46 -19.26 -1.73
C LEU A 190 0.55 -19.38 -3.24
N THR A 191 1.28 -18.47 -3.87
CA THR A 191 1.42 -18.39 -5.32
C THR A 191 2.86 -18.63 -5.71
N PHE A 192 3.05 -19.53 -6.65
CA PHE A 192 4.30 -19.82 -7.32
C PHE A 192 4.33 -19.08 -8.66
N THR A 193 5.38 -18.31 -8.90
CA THR A 193 5.56 -17.56 -10.15
C THR A 193 6.83 -18.01 -10.82
N CYS A 194 6.72 -18.49 -12.04
CA CYS A 194 7.87 -18.88 -12.86
C CYS A 194 7.81 -18.23 -14.25
N THR A 195 8.97 -18.02 -14.83
CA THR A 195 9.10 -17.56 -16.19
C THR A 195 9.20 -18.77 -17.10
N THR A 196 8.29 -18.89 -18.07
CA THR A 196 8.30 -19.97 -19.06
C THR A 196 8.29 -19.40 -20.46
N LYS A 197 8.89 -20.14 -21.41
CA LYS A 197 8.77 -19.83 -22.83
C LYS A 197 7.67 -20.69 -23.44
N THR A 198 6.78 -20.07 -24.20
CA THR A 198 5.77 -20.81 -24.98
C THR A 198 6.42 -21.50 -26.18
N ALA A 199 5.69 -22.39 -26.84
CA ALA A 199 6.14 -23.05 -28.07
C ALA A 199 6.46 -22.05 -29.21
N GLU A 200 5.80 -20.91 -29.18
CA GLU A 200 6.00 -19.80 -30.14
C GLU A 200 7.16 -18.89 -29.76
N GLY A 201 7.89 -19.18 -28.65
CA GLY A 201 9.06 -18.44 -28.19
C GLY A 201 8.75 -17.20 -27.34
N MET A 202 7.48 -16.95 -26.96
CA MET A 202 7.12 -15.85 -26.08
C MET A 202 7.50 -16.15 -24.64
N THR A 203 8.09 -15.18 -23.97
CA THR A 203 8.35 -15.26 -22.52
C THR A 203 7.12 -14.81 -21.75
N ILE A 204 6.54 -15.71 -20.95
CA ILE A 204 5.39 -15.43 -20.11
C ILE A 204 5.69 -15.71 -18.63
N TYR A 205 5.11 -14.90 -17.77
CA TYR A 205 5.08 -15.15 -16.33
C TYR A 205 3.85 -16.02 -16.02
N ARG A 206 4.12 -17.25 -15.58
CA ARG A 206 3.05 -18.16 -15.16
C ARG A 206 2.90 -18.07 -13.65
N LEU A 207 1.72 -17.65 -13.21
CA LEU A 207 1.32 -17.68 -11.81
C LEU A 207 0.48 -18.93 -11.57
N GLN A 208 0.83 -19.67 -10.51
CA GLN A 208 0.13 -20.89 -10.14
C GLN A 208 -0.12 -20.88 -8.63
N GLU A 209 -1.36 -21.01 -8.24
CA GLU A 209 -1.72 -21.11 -6.82
C GLU A 209 -1.43 -22.53 -6.32
N LEU A 210 -0.77 -22.61 -5.16
CA LEU A 210 -0.42 -23.86 -4.52
C LEU A 210 -1.51 -24.27 -3.53
N ALA A 211 -2.00 -25.48 -3.62
CA ALA A 211 -3.00 -26.02 -2.70
C ALA A 211 -2.41 -26.15 -1.29
N LEU A 212 -2.95 -25.42 -0.33
CA LEU A 212 -2.53 -25.45 1.06
C LEU A 212 -3.27 -26.54 1.84
N VAL A 213 -2.59 -27.14 2.82
CA VAL A 213 -3.21 -28.08 3.78
C VAL A 213 -4.31 -27.37 4.58
N ARG A 214 -4.09 -26.10 4.91
CA ARG A 214 -5.07 -25.21 5.53
C ARG A 214 -4.95 -23.83 4.93
N THR A 215 -6.03 -23.36 4.35
CA THR A 215 -6.12 -22.02 3.72
C THR A 215 -6.54 -20.93 4.71
N ARG A 216 -7.07 -21.32 5.88
CA ARG A 216 -7.61 -20.38 6.88
C ARG A 216 -7.11 -20.69 8.28
N ALA A 217 -6.82 -19.63 9.03
CA ALA A 217 -6.67 -19.66 10.47
C ALA A 217 -7.85 -18.91 11.09
N PRO A 218 -8.62 -19.49 12.01
CA PRO A 218 -9.71 -18.77 12.70
C PRO A 218 -9.22 -17.52 13.40
N ALA A 219 -8.03 -17.61 14.02
CA ALA A 219 -7.34 -16.48 14.64
C ALA A 219 -5.83 -16.66 14.44
N LEU A 220 -5.21 -15.71 13.75
CA LEU A 220 -3.75 -15.62 13.63
C LEU A 220 -3.23 -14.76 14.79
N ALA A 221 -2.78 -15.43 15.85
CA ALA A 221 -2.19 -14.78 17.01
C ALA A 221 -0.69 -14.51 16.78
N ARG A 222 0.21 -15.40 17.21
CA ARG A 222 1.65 -15.18 17.18
C ARG A 222 2.39 -15.91 16.08
N SER A 223 1.94 -17.12 15.74
CA SER A 223 2.60 -17.97 14.78
C SER A 223 1.60 -18.92 14.12
N TRP A 224 1.75 -19.10 12.82
CA TRP A 224 1.02 -20.04 12.00
C TRP A 224 1.95 -20.62 10.96
N THR A 225 1.95 -21.95 10.81
CA THR A 225 2.72 -22.62 9.76
C THR A 225 1.81 -22.90 8.57
N VAL A 226 2.18 -22.36 7.43
CA VAL A 226 1.53 -22.60 6.13
C VAL A 226 2.24 -23.78 5.49
N LEU A 227 1.46 -24.77 5.04
CA LEU A 227 1.94 -26.04 4.55
C LEU A 227 1.38 -26.31 3.14
N HIS A 228 2.24 -26.71 2.21
CA HIS A 228 1.87 -27.24 0.91
C HIS A 228 2.53 -28.60 0.69
N ARG A 229 1.74 -29.64 0.49
CA ARG A 229 2.26 -30.98 0.18
C ARG A 229 2.68 -31.04 -1.27
N ILE A 230 3.91 -31.47 -1.51
CA ILE A 230 4.48 -31.64 -2.85
C ILE A 230 4.11 -33.06 -3.32
N VAL A 231 3.02 -33.13 -4.07
CA VAL A 231 2.53 -34.36 -4.67
C VAL A 231 2.73 -34.34 -6.17
N ASP A 232 2.48 -35.47 -6.86
CA ASP A 232 2.56 -35.52 -8.32
C ASP A 232 1.69 -34.44 -8.96
N GLY A 233 2.32 -33.65 -9.87
CA GLY A 233 1.70 -32.50 -10.51
C GLY A 233 1.91 -31.17 -9.78
N SER A 234 2.61 -31.15 -8.63
CA SER A 234 3.02 -29.87 -8.02
C SER A 234 4.02 -29.15 -8.91
N PRO A 235 3.85 -27.83 -9.14
CA PRO A 235 4.71 -27.04 -10.02
C PRO A 235 6.11 -26.81 -9.47
N LEU A 236 6.39 -27.25 -8.25
CA LEU A 236 7.67 -26.99 -7.54
C LEU A 236 8.85 -27.85 -8.02
N ALA A 237 8.68 -28.68 -9.04
CA ALA A 237 9.71 -29.59 -9.55
C ALA A 237 10.91 -28.90 -10.24
N GLY A 238 10.89 -27.59 -10.44
CA GLY A 238 11.99 -26.80 -11.02
C GLY A 238 12.01 -25.39 -10.45
N PHE A 239 12.80 -25.19 -9.38
CA PHE A 239 12.76 -23.96 -8.60
C PHE A 239 13.72 -22.88 -9.16
N ASP A 240 13.34 -22.22 -10.25
CA ASP A 240 13.92 -20.93 -10.65
C ASP A 240 12.78 -19.88 -10.67
N ALA A 241 12.23 -19.60 -9.46
CA ALA A 241 10.92 -19.02 -9.36
C ALA A 241 10.77 -18.17 -8.09
N GLU A 242 9.69 -17.42 -8.04
CA GLU A 242 9.26 -16.65 -6.88
C GLU A 242 8.11 -17.36 -6.18
N LEU A 243 8.17 -17.42 -4.86
CA LEU A 243 7.10 -17.90 -4.01
C LEU A 243 6.53 -16.72 -3.24
N SER A 244 5.27 -16.42 -3.43
CA SER A 244 4.58 -15.33 -2.72
C SER A 244 3.47 -15.86 -1.84
N VAL A 245 3.45 -15.45 -0.56
CA VAL A 245 2.31 -15.65 0.31
C VAL A 245 1.54 -14.34 0.47
N GLU A 246 0.24 -14.44 0.36
CA GLU A 246 -0.70 -13.37 0.65
C GLU A 246 -1.53 -13.75 1.87
N VAL A 247 -1.71 -12.82 2.78
CA VAL A 247 -2.52 -12.99 3.98
C VAL A 247 -3.54 -11.87 4.05
N VAL A 248 -4.81 -12.25 4.13
CA VAL A 248 -5.93 -11.32 4.29
C VAL A 248 -6.71 -11.72 5.53
N GLY A 249 -7.16 -10.77 6.31
CA GLY A 249 -7.97 -11.04 7.52
C GLY A 249 -8.51 -9.75 8.11
N ILE A 250 -9.10 -9.82 9.30
CA ILE A 250 -9.66 -8.69 10.01
C ILE A 250 -8.89 -8.50 11.33
N ASP A 251 -8.35 -7.32 11.56
CA ASP A 251 -7.73 -6.96 12.84
C ASP A 251 -8.81 -6.91 13.92
N GLU A 252 -8.67 -7.71 14.97
CA GLU A 252 -9.66 -7.86 16.04
C GLU A 252 -9.92 -6.56 16.80
N THR A 253 -8.90 -5.69 16.91
CA THR A 253 -9.00 -4.44 17.70
C THR A 253 -9.71 -3.35 16.94
N SER A 254 -9.41 -3.19 15.66
CA SER A 254 -9.95 -2.10 14.82
C SER A 254 -11.12 -2.54 13.94
N LEU A 255 -11.39 -3.85 13.85
CA LEU A 255 -12.37 -4.47 12.95
C LEU A 255 -12.16 -4.10 11.47
N GLN A 256 -10.94 -3.71 11.10
CA GLN A 256 -10.60 -3.34 9.73
C GLN A 256 -9.91 -4.48 9.00
N PRO A 257 -10.13 -4.59 7.67
CA PRO A 257 -9.40 -5.55 6.86
C PRO A 257 -7.90 -5.23 6.86
N VAL A 258 -7.10 -6.26 7.01
CA VAL A 258 -5.64 -6.19 6.92
C VAL A 258 -5.17 -7.09 5.78
N HIS A 259 -4.15 -6.63 5.09
CA HIS A 259 -3.53 -7.35 4.00
C HIS A 259 -2.01 -7.27 4.15
N ALA A 260 -1.34 -8.40 3.96
CA ALA A 260 0.11 -8.47 3.91
C ALA A 260 0.55 -9.49 2.85
N ARG A 261 1.67 -9.20 2.21
CA ARG A 261 2.29 -10.07 1.22
C ARG A 261 3.79 -10.15 1.49
N HIS A 262 4.35 -11.33 1.29
CA HIS A 262 5.79 -11.55 1.31
C HIS A 262 6.19 -12.48 0.16
N THR A 263 7.39 -12.26 -0.38
CA THR A 263 7.90 -13.04 -1.50
C THR A 263 9.27 -13.58 -1.15
N TRP A 264 9.47 -14.87 -1.39
CA TRP A 264 10.76 -15.55 -1.31
C TRP A 264 11.26 -15.87 -2.72
N TYR A 265 12.56 -15.80 -2.88
CA TYR A 265 13.24 -16.16 -4.11
C TYR A 265 13.98 -17.48 -3.94
N ALA A 266 14.48 -18.07 -5.02
CA ALA A 266 15.14 -19.39 -5.02
C ALA A 266 16.22 -19.55 -3.94
N GLY A 267 16.99 -18.50 -3.68
CA GLY A 267 18.03 -18.49 -2.63
C GLY A 267 17.51 -18.57 -1.19
N SER A 268 16.23 -18.33 -0.98
CA SER A 268 15.58 -18.40 0.34
C SER A 268 14.95 -19.76 0.65
N VAL A 269 15.11 -20.76 -0.24
CA VAL A 269 14.57 -22.10 -0.04
C VAL A 269 15.63 -23.01 0.56
N ALA A 270 15.31 -23.63 1.69
CA ALA A 270 16.12 -24.62 2.38
C ALA A 270 15.59 -26.02 2.09
N TRP A 271 16.28 -26.74 1.23
CA TRP A 271 15.95 -28.11 0.86
C TRP A 271 16.43 -29.10 1.93
N GLY A 272 15.75 -30.24 2.07
CA GLY A 272 16.07 -31.24 3.08
C GLY A 272 16.02 -30.71 4.50
N SER A 273 15.11 -29.79 4.77
CA SER A 273 15.08 -29.05 6.03
C SER A 273 13.66 -28.89 6.56
N ARG A 274 13.52 -28.67 7.85
CA ARG A 274 12.27 -28.28 8.51
C ARG A 274 12.42 -26.94 9.23
N LEU A 275 11.30 -26.30 9.55
CA LEU A 275 11.32 -25.12 10.41
C LEU A 275 11.58 -25.55 11.86
N ALA A 276 12.42 -24.79 12.59
CA ALA A 276 12.66 -25.04 14.01
C ALA A 276 11.36 -24.90 14.81
N ASP A 277 11.22 -25.65 15.89
CA ASP A 277 10.02 -25.59 16.72
C ASP A 277 10.00 -24.27 17.52
N VAL A 278 8.90 -23.55 17.42
CA VAL A 278 8.63 -22.33 18.18
C VAL A 278 7.69 -22.58 19.35
N LEU A 279 7.02 -23.72 19.37
CA LEU A 279 6.08 -24.10 20.41
C LEU A 279 6.65 -25.32 21.14
N SER A 280 6.78 -25.22 22.44
CA SER A 280 7.21 -26.30 23.32
C SER A 280 6.33 -26.35 24.55
N GLU A 281 6.24 -27.51 25.17
CA GLU A 281 5.51 -27.72 26.41
C GLU A 281 6.50 -27.90 27.56
N THR A 282 6.22 -27.23 28.68
CA THR A 282 7.00 -27.44 29.92
C THR A 282 6.56 -28.70 30.65
N PRO A 283 7.38 -29.26 31.55
CA PRO A 283 6.99 -30.41 32.37
C PRO A 283 5.72 -30.17 33.20
N GLU A 284 5.39 -28.89 33.46
CA GLU A 284 4.20 -28.50 34.24
C GLU A 284 2.96 -28.31 33.31
N GLY A 285 3.07 -28.63 32.02
CA GLY A 285 1.96 -28.50 31.03
C GLY A 285 1.74 -27.10 30.49
N ASN A 286 2.64 -26.14 30.75
CA ASN A 286 2.54 -24.81 30.18
C ASN A 286 3.13 -24.80 28.78
N MET A 287 2.51 -24.05 27.88
CA MET A 287 3.02 -23.84 26.51
C MET A 287 3.97 -22.64 26.45
N ILE A 288 5.17 -22.87 25.95
CA ILE A 288 6.16 -21.82 25.66
C ILE A 288 6.17 -21.57 24.16
N LEU A 289 5.99 -20.32 23.77
CA LEU A 289 6.18 -19.87 22.39
C LEU A 289 7.48 -19.08 22.31
N ASP A 290 8.52 -19.70 21.76
CA ASP A 290 9.82 -19.06 21.55
C ASP A 290 9.96 -18.49 20.14
N LEU A 291 9.74 -17.19 20.01
CA LEU A 291 9.84 -16.49 18.74
C LEU A 291 11.30 -16.26 18.28
N ARG A 292 12.30 -16.55 19.09
CA ARG A 292 13.72 -16.48 18.67
C ARG A 292 13.99 -17.48 17.55
N ASN A 293 13.34 -18.63 17.59
CA ASN A 293 13.44 -19.70 16.60
C ASN A 293 12.50 -19.48 15.38
N PHE A 294 11.82 -18.34 15.30
CA PHE A 294 10.81 -18.10 14.27
C PHE A 294 11.36 -18.22 12.84
N HIS A 295 12.59 -17.76 12.63
CA HIS A 295 13.26 -17.74 11.33
C HIS A 295 14.18 -18.93 11.10
N GLU A 296 14.39 -19.77 12.11
CA GLU A 296 15.35 -20.84 12.04
C GLU A 296 14.84 -22.05 11.25
N VAL A 297 15.79 -22.68 10.55
CA VAL A 297 15.59 -23.86 9.72
C VAL A 297 16.60 -24.91 10.11
N ILE A 298 16.15 -26.13 10.38
CA ILE A 298 16.97 -27.25 10.83
C ILE A 298 17.11 -28.22 9.65
N PRO A 299 18.35 -28.53 9.22
CA PRO A 299 18.58 -29.59 8.25
C PRO A 299 18.06 -30.93 8.78
N MET A 300 17.44 -31.72 7.93
CA MET A 300 17.06 -33.09 8.23
C MET A 300 18.12 -34.03 7.66
N ALA A 301 18.60 -34.94 8.47
CA ALA A 301 19.63 -35.93 8.08
C ALA A 301 19.07 -36.94 7.07
#